data_cf4c595d7f3232596efa83d20d793d9d
#
_entry.id   cf4c595d7f3232596efa83d20d793d9d
#
_cell.length_a   1.000
_cell.length_b   1.000
_cell.length_c   1.000
_cell.angle_alpha   90.00
_cell.angle_beta   90.00
_cell.angle_gamma   90.00
#
_symmetry.space_group_name_H-M   'P 1'
#
loop_
_entity.id
_entity.type
_entity.pdbx_description
1 polymer ?
#
loop_
_entity_poly.entity_id
_entity_poly.type
_entity_poly.pdbx_seq_one_letter_code
_entity_poly.pdbx_strand_id
1 'polypeptide(L)'
;MTCLFRRLFIIACVALAMPVHASENLDVRITGIEGELLDNVTTQLGIAQLVKRKLPIPLPATGEAETEITEASVRRLHRAAAAEIRAALQPFGYYSPTIKSSLERTDQGWIASYEIDAGDPTVIDRLELGMEGEGRDSAALRKVLEATQLARGQRLQHSHYEDTKTALLEAALAAGFLDASFARSEIRVNPRLHQAEIALILDTRQRYYFGDIHIDQQILDPAFIDGFVKIQRGMPFNTDKLLTLQLALDDSGFFSRVEVDIQRKAAENFHIPIVVKTEPAKKWRFATGLGFGTDTGPRLTLAAERRRINRRGHSIVADSLLSGIEQSIGAQYKIPIGNLVSDRLVFSSKATWEDIADDGESRRLTLGVNRNESWRGLQRQLYLRFEREDFTIGDDDEIVNYFIPGMTLSYLKADNVLFPRRGYSWSADIRGAAALLVSDTTFTRAEATGRAVFPLGERARALFHLQAGGMAVEDFSELPTTERFYAGGDRSVRGYKYQTLGPTDDSGNNTGGRYLLTGSAEVDYLFWKKWGGALFIDAGNADDDFPPNLEVGAGAGLRWRSPVGMLRLDVAHPFSNSDDDLRIHISIGPDL
;
A
#
# COMPACT_ATOMS: atom_id res chain seq x y z
N MET A 1 -72.97 15.97 -2.62
CA MET A 1 -73.80 14.75 -2.53
C MET A 1 -73.02 13.80 -1.64
N THR A 2 -73.39 13.83 -0.39
CA THR A 2 -74.15 12.86 0.44
C THR A 2 -73.28 11.70 0.84
N CYS A 3 -72.88 11.70 2.09
CA CYS A 3 -73.55 11.09 3.27
C CYS A 3 -72.88 9.81 3.72
N LEU A 4 -72.29 9.88 4.88
CA LEU A 4 -72.60 9.10 6.09
C LEU A 4 -72.34 7.58 6.05
N PHE A 5 -71.50 7.07 6.91
CA PHE A 5 -71.96 6.24 8.04
C PHE A 5 -70.84 6.08 9.11
N ARG A 6 -71.14 6.55 10.27
CA ARG A 6 -70.52 6.34 11.56
C ARG A 6 -70.88 4.94 12.05
N ARG A 7 -69.89 4.12 12.42
CA ARG A 7 -70.09 3.04 13.40
C ARG A 7 -68.96 3.02 14.40
N LEU A 8 -69.27 3.37 15.59
CA LEU A 8 -68.59 3.13 16.85
C LEU A 8 -68.38 1.62 17.03
N PHE A 9 -67.14 1.19 17.29
CA PHE A 9 -66.83 -0.09 17.92
C PHE A 9 -66.02 0.18 19.17
N ILE A 10 -66.66 0.07 20.32
CA ILE A 10 -66.01 0.02 21.63
C ILE A 10 -65.47 -1.39 21.77
N ILE A 11 -64.08 -1.52 21.76
CA ILE A 11 -63.40 -2.72 22.18
C ILE A 11 -62.72 -2.41 23.50
N ALA A 12 -63.23 -3.10 24.54
CA ALA A 12 -62.69 -3.08 25.88
C ALA A 12 -61.25 -3.65 25.85
N CYS A 13 -60.25 -2.79 26.17
CA CYS A 13 -58.89 -3.26 26.47
C CYS A 13 -58.92 -3.95 27.83
N VAL A 14 -58.91 -5.27 27.82
CA VAL A 14 -58.46 -6.07 28.95
C VAL A 14 -56.94 -5.95 28.97
N ALA A 15 -56.42 -5.10 29.83
CA ALA A 15 -54.98 -5.04 30.12
C ALA A 15 -54.57 -6.34 30.82
N LEU A 16 -54.12 -7.34 30.06
CA LEU A 16 -53.27 -8.39 30.62
C LEU A 16 -51.93 -7.72 31.02
N ALA A 17 -51.79 -7.50 32.33
CA ALA A 17 -50.49 -7.19 32.91
C ALA A 17 -49.57 -8.41 32.71
N MET A 18 -48.83 -8.44 31.60
CA MET A 18 -47.68 -9.30 31.51
C MET A 18 -46.65 -8.79 32.53
N PRO A 19 -46.09 -9.66 33.37
CA PRO A 19 -45.00 -9.25 34.25
C PRO A 19 -43.85 -8.79 33.35
N VAL A 20 -43.51 -7.51 33.42
CA VAL A 20 -42.24 -7.00 32.88
C VAL A 20 -41.14 -7.69 33.71
N HIS A 21 -40.54 -8.74 33.17
CA HIS A 21 -39.36 -9.29 33.73
C HIS A 21 -38.28 -8.24 33.57
N ALA A 22 -37.98 -7.52 34.65
CA ALA A 22 -36.84 -6.63 34.71
C ALA A 22 -35.61 -7.49 34.42
N SER A 23 -34.89 -7.22 33.31
CA SER A 23 -33.64 -7.90 33.00
C SER A 23 -32.67 -7.64 34.13
N GLU A 24 -32.34 -8.69 34.90
CA GLU A 24 -31.40 -8.57 36.02
C GLU A 24 -30.06 -8.04 35.50
N ASN A 25 -29.52 -7.01 36.12
CA ASN A 25 -28.18 -6.51 35.81
C ASN A 25 -27.15 -7.45 36.43
N LEU A 26 -26.05 -7.67 35.70
CA LEU A 26 -24.90 -8.42 36.20
C LEU A 26 -23.67 -7.53 36.12
N ASP A 27 -23.06 -7.25 37.28
CA ASP A 27 -21.78 -6.57 37.41
C ASP A 27 -20.67 -7.58 37.71
N VAL A 28 -19.60 -7.60 36.91
CA VAL A 28 -18.47 -8.51 37.09
C VAL A 28 -17.23 -7.70 37.41
N ARG A 29 -16.70 -7.90 38.62
CA ARG A 29 -15.53 -7.22 39.15
C ARG A 29 -14.35 -8.16 39.25
N ILE A 30 -13.25 -7.82 38.59
CA ILE A 30 -11.99 -8.58 38.61
C ILE A 30 -10.92 -7.64 39.14
N THR A 31 -10.21 -8.10 40.19
CA THR A 31 -9.15 -7.32 40.86
C THR A 31 -7.93 -8.21 41.10
N GLY A 32 -6.75 -7.58 41.30
CA GLY A 32 -5.50 -8.25 41.62
C GLY A 32 -4.63 -8.63 40.41
N ILE A 33 -5.14 -8.46 39.18
CA ILE A 33 -4.41 -8.64 37.92
C ILE A 33 -4.67 -7.45 36.98
N GLU A 34 -3.71 -7.16 36.08
CA GLU A 34 -3.76 -6.03 35.16
C GLU A 34 -3.24 -6.43 33.76
N GLY A 35 -3.41 -5.56 32.76
CA GLY A 35 -2.89 -5.71 31.41
C GLY A 35 -3.36 -7.00 30.73
N GLU A 36 -2.44 -7.71 30.05
CA GLU A 36 -2.75 -8.91 29.27
C GLU A 36 -3.43 -10.03 30.08
N LEU A 37 -3.11 -10.16 31.36
CA LEU A 37 -3.76 -11.15 32.23
C LEU A 37 -5.23 -10.85 32.44
N LEU A 38 -5.56 -9.59 32.71
CA LEU A 38 -6.94 -9.12 32.88
C LEU A 38 -7.73 -9.27 31.59
N ASP A 39 -7.14 -8.89 30.46
CA ASP A 39 -7.77 -8.98 29.15
C ASP A 39 -8.10 -10.43 28.79
N ASN A 40 -7.15 -11.36 29.00
CA ASN A 40 -7.37 -12.77 28.73
C ASN A 40 -8.40 -13.39 29.66
N VAL A 41 -8.32 -13.13 30.96
CA VAL A 41 -9.32 -13.59 31.94
C VAL A 41 -10.71 -13.05 31.57
N THR A 42 -10.84 -11.76 31.27
CA THR A 42 -12.12 -11.15 30.88
C THR A 42 -12.68 -11.74 29.60
N THR A 43 -11.81 -12.15 28.68
CA THR A 43 -12.21 -12.76 27.40
C THR A 43 -12.65 -14.23 27.56
N GLN A 44 -12.02 -14.99 28.44
CA GLN A 44 -12.34 -16.40 28.64
C GLN A 44 -13.39 -16.66 29.73
N LEU A 45 -13.63 -15.71 30.62
CA LEU A 45 -14.55 -15.85 31.73
C LEU A 45 -16.01 -15.80 31.25
N GLY A 46 -16.70 -16.93 31.26
CA GLY A 46 -18.07 -17.08 30.74
C GLY A 46 -19.07 -16.09 31.35
N ILE A 47 -18.96 -15.80 32.66
CA ILE A 47 -19.82 -14.83 33.34
C ILE A 47 -19.58 -13.40 32.86
N ALA A 48 -18.35 -13.02 32.50
CA ALA A 48 -18.02 -11.71 31.95
C ALA A 48 -18.53 -11.57 30.49
N GLN A 49 -18.51 -12.66 29.72
CA GLN A 49 -19.04 -12.70 28.36
C GLN A 49 -20.58 -12.55 28.32
N LEU A 50 -21.27 -12.99 29.37
CA LEU A 50 -22.71 -12.80 29.48
C LEU A 50 -23.09 -11.32 29.54
N VAL A 51 -22.26 -10.49 30.18
CA VAL A 51 -22.43 -9.02 30.24
C VAL A 51 -22.16 -8.36 28.89
N LYS A 52 -21.12 -8.76 28.16
CA LYS A 52 -20.77 -8.19 26.85
C LYS A 52 -21.79 -8.43 25.75
N ARG A 53 -22.53 -9.53 25.81
CA ARG A 53 -23.61 -9.86 24.84
C ARG A 53 -24.83 -8.93 24.94
N LYS A 54 -24.94 -8.12 26.00
CA LYS A 54 -26.03 -7.16 26.23
C LYS A 54 -25.82 -5.77 25.60
N LEU A 55 -24.68 -5.50 24.94
CA LEU A 55 -24.48 -4.23 24.22
C LEU A 55 -25.23 -4.26 22.89
N PRO A 56 -26.23 -3.35 22.68
CA PRO A 56 -27.03 -3.34 21.47
C PRO A 56 -26.21 -2.85 20.27
N ILE A 57 -25.79 -3.75 19.40
CA ILE A 57 -25.47 -3.41 18.03
C ILE A 57 -26.74 -3.66 17.22
N PRO A 58 -27.38 -2.65 16.60
CA PRO A 58 -28.56 -2.88 15.78
C PRO A 58 -28.14 -3.57 14.48
N LEU A 59 -28.33 -4.89 14.40
CA LEU A 59 -28.32 -5.65 13.16
C LEU A 59 -29.75 -6.05 12.81
N PRO A 60 -30.18 -5.99 11.54
CA PRO A 60 -31.53 -6.30 11.14
C PRO A 60 -31.80 -7.80 11.23
N ALA A 61 -32.86 -8.12 11.95
CA ALA A 61 -33.74 -9.29 11.87
C ALA A 61 -33.17 -10.61 11.30
N THR A 62 -32.47 -11.37 12.12
CA THR A 62 -32.53 -12.84 12.15
C THR A 62 -32.71 -13.23 13.61
N GLY A 63 -33.82 -13.93 13.91
CA GLY A 63 -34.24 -14.22 15.28
C GLY A 63 -33.27 -15.17 16.00
N GLU A 64 -32.23 -14.62 16.63
CA GLU A 64 -31.46 -15.28 17.66
C GLU A 64 -31.98 -14.82 19.02
N ALA A 65 -32.38 -15.78 19.85
CA ALA A 65 -32.93 -15.58 21.16
C ALA A 65 -32.00 -14.74 22.03
N GLU A 66 -32.44 -13.58 22.52
CA GLU A 66 -31.82 -12.84 23.61
C GLU A 66 -31.57 -13.81 24.77
N THR A 67 -30.29 -14.03 25.12
CA THR A 67 -29.95 -14.88 26.24
C THR A 67 -30.26 -14.12 27.52
N GLU A 68 -31.45 -14.34 28.08
CA GLU A 68 -31.86 -13.76 29.36
C GLU A 68 -30.88 -14.15 30.47
N ILE A 69 -30.44 -13.16 31.26
CA ILE A 69 -29.65 -13.40 32.48
C ILE A 69 -30.57 -14.03 33.51
N THR A 70 -30.48 -15.34 33.67
CA THR A 70 -31.24 -16.08 34.67
C THR A 70 -30.35 -16.40 35.89
N GLU A 71 -30.94 -16.46 37.08
CA GLU A 71 -30.24 -16.88 38.31
C GLU A 71 -29.49 -18.21 38.10
N ALA A 72 -30.10 -19.17 37.43
CA ALA A 72 -29.49 -20.47 37.17
C ALA A 72 -28.21 -20.34 36.30
N SER A 73 -28.23 -19.46 35.28
CA SER A 73 -27.08 -19.21 34.40
C SER A 73 -25.94 -18.51 35.15
N VAL A 74 -26.25 -17.50 35.97
CA VAL A 74 -25.27 -16.75 36.78
C VAL A 74 -24.61 -17.68 37.80
N ARG A 75 -25.38 -18.45 38.56
CA ARG A 75 -24.84 -19.43 39.56
C ARG A 75 -24.00 -20.53 38.91
N ARG A 76 -24.39 -21.02 37.72
CA ARG A 76 -23.61 -21.99 36.96
C ARG A 76 -22.28 -21.44 36.50
N LEU A 77 -22.27 -20.24 35.87
CA LEU A 77 -21.04 -19.59 35.38
C LEU A 77 -20.14 -19.17 36.53
N HIS A 78 -20.70 -18.66 37.63
CA HIS A 78 -19.89 -18.36 38.82
C HIS A 78 -19.18 -19.58 39.40
N ARG A 79 -19.83 -20.77 39.44
CA ARG A 79 -19.19 -22.00 39.87
C ARG A 79 -18.06 -22.45 38.95
N ALA A 80 -18.15 -22.18 37.65
CA ALA A 80 -17.10 -22.51 36.66
C ALA A 80 -15.96 -21.51 36.68
N ALA A 81 -16.21 -20.27 37.12
CA ALA A 81 -15.30 -19.13 37.01
C ALA A 81 -13.88 -19.39 37.55
N ALA A 82 -13.74 -20.04 38.71
CA ALA A 82 -12.42 -20.31 39.26
C ALA A 82 -11.57 -21.25 38.40
N ALA A 83 -12.19 -22.19 37.70
CA ALA A 83 -11.50 -23.09 36.77
C ALA A 83 -11.14 -22.33 35.46
N GLU A 84 -12.06 -21.53 34.96
CA GLU A 84 -11.86 -20.68 33.77
C GLU A 84 -10.73 -19.66 33.99
N ILE A 85 -10.70 -18.97 35.15
CA ILE A 85 -9.63 -18.04 35.52
C ILE A 85 -8.28 -18.76 35.58
N ARG A 86 -8.20 -19.96 36.21
CA ARG A 86 -6.95 -20.73 36.22
C ARG A 86 -6.50 -21.07 34.80
N ALA A 87 -7.41 -21.54 33.96
CA ALA A 87 -7.10 -21.86 32.56
C ALA A 87 -6.64 -20.65 31.78
N ALA A 88 -7.25 -19.47 32.01
CA ALA A 88 -6.88 -18.22 31.34
C ALA A 88 -5.49 -17.69 31.75
N LEU A 89 -5.00 -18.03 32.96
CA LEU A 89 -3.69 -17.60 33.45
C LEU A 89 -2.55 -18.53 33.05
N GLN A 90 -2.84 -19.80 32.78
CA GLN A 90 -1.83 -20.82 32.40
C GLN A 90 -0.98 -20.42 31.17
N PRO A 91 -1.54 -19.89 30.09
CA PRO A 91 -0.72 -19.48 28.92
C PRO A 91 0.34 -18.44 29.24
N PHE A 92 0.17 -17.70 30.33
CA PHE A 92 1.10 -16.68 30.80
C PHE A 92 2.07 -17.19 31.88
N GLY A 93 2.05 -18.51 32.16
CA GLY A 93 2.94 -19.15 33.12
C GLY A 93 2.44 -19.17 34.57
N TYR A 94 1.19 -18.79 34.85
CA TYR A 94 0.62 -18.81 36.19
C TYR A 94 -0.27 -20.02 36.38
N TYR A 95 0.25 -21.03 37.08
CA TYR A 95 -0.42 -22.34 37.24
C TYR A 95 -1.03 -22.56 38.64
N SER A 96 -0.67 -21.72 39.61
CA SER A 96 -1.10 -21.86 41.00
C SER A 96 -1.72 -20.58 41.55
N PRO A 97 -2.67 -19.92 40.81
CA PRO A 97 -3.27 -18.69 41.30
C PRO A 97 -4.19 -18.94 42.49
N THR A 98 -4.23 -18.01 43.44
CA THR A 98 -5.21 -17.96 44.53
C THR A 98 -6.39 -17.10 44.08
N ILE A 99 -7.61 -17.65 44.12
CA ILE A 99 -8.82 -17.00 43.64
C ILE A 99 -9.84 -16.95 44.76
N LYS A 100 -10.19 -15.75 45.21
CA LYS A 100 -11.33 -15.55 46.10
C LYS A 100 -12.51 -15.04 45.25
N SER A 101 -13.64 -15.72 45.37
CA SER A 101 -14.84 -15.37 44.60
C SER A 101 -16.04 -15.17 45.48
N SER A 102 -16.85 -14.15 45.20
CA SER A 102 -18.14 -13.94 45.86
C SER A 102 -19.21 -13.65 44.80
N LEU A 103 -20.44 -14.03 45.14
CA LEU A 103 -21.62 -13.75 44.32
C LEU A 103 -22.71 -13.23 45.25
N GLU A 104 -23.06 -11.96 45.07
CA GLU A 104 -24.04 -11.26 45.90
C GLU A 104 -25.25 -10.87 45.07
N ARG A 105 -26.44 -11.02 45.64
CA ARG A 105 -27.68 -10.52 45.05
C ARG A 105 -28.03 -9.17 45.68
N THR A 106 -28.26 -8.19 44.86
CA THR A 106 -28.68 -6.83 45.26
C THR A 106 -30.05 -6.52 44.69
N ASP A 107 -30.68 -5.43 45.13
CA ASP A 107 -31.97 -4.96 44.60
C ASP A 107 -31.88 -4.58 43.10
N GLN A 108 -30.67 -4.39 42.55
CA GLN A 108 -30.42 -4.01 41.15
C GLN A 108 -29.94 -5.17 40.27
N GLY A 109 -29.74 -6.39 40.85
CA GLY A 109 -29.24 -7.56 40.12
C GLY A 109 -28.14 -8.30 40.87
N TRP A 110 -27.15 -8.80 40.14
CA TRP A 110 -26.06 -9.63 40.66
C TRP A 110 -24.71 -8.92 40.59
N ILE A 111 -23.88 -9.08 41.62
CA ILE A 111 -22.48 -8.69 41.64
C ILE A 111 -21.65 -9.95 41.82
N ALA A 112 -20.80 -10.25 40.81
CA ALA A 112 -19.83 -11.31 40.86
C ALA A 112 -18.42 -10.72 40.98
N SER A 113 -17.76 -10.97 42.12
CA SER A 113 -16.43 -10.41 42.39
C SER A 113 -15.38 -11.53 42.44
N TYR A 114 -14.24 -11.29 41.81
CA TYR A 114 -13.09 -12.18 41.72
C TYR A 114 -11.82 -11.41 42.08
N GLU A 115 -11.26 -11.73 43.25
CA GLU A 115 -9.95 -11.24 43.67
C GLU A 115 -8.92 -12.30 43.32
N ILE A 116 -7.99 -11.98 42.42
CA ILE A 116 -7.06 -12.94 41.83
C ILE A 116 -5.64 -12.54 42.23
N ASP A 117 -4.98 -13.43 42.95
CA ASP A 117 -3.54 -13.38 43.11
C ASP A 117 -2.93 -14.42 42.17
N ALA A 118 -2.23 -13.94 41.13
CA ALA A 118 -1.62 -14.81 40.12
C ALA A 118 -0.51 -15.72 40.72
N GLY A 119 0.09 -15.29 41.83
CA GLY A 119 1.22 -15.99 42.47
C GLY A 119 2.51 -15.87 41.67
N ASP A 120 3.48 -16.73 42.01
CA ASP A 120 4.77 -16.76 41.32
C ASP A 120 4.66 -17.35 39.91
N PRO A 121 5.28 -16.71 38.90
CA PRO A 121 5.29 -17.23 37.55
C PRO A 121 6.16 -18.48 37.43
N THR A 122 5.75 -19.43 36.61
CA THR A 122 6.54 -20.58 36.22
C THR A 122 7.66 -20.14 35.28
N VAL A 123 8.90 -20.52 35.61
CA VAL A 123 10.09 -20.22 34.79
C VAL A 123 10.57 -21.45 34.03
N ILE A 124 11.19 -21.24 32.89
CA ILE A 124 11.79 -22.31 32.09
C ILE A 124 13.09 -22.77 32.77
N ASP A 125 13.09 -23.94 33.39
CA ASP A 125 14.28 -24.53 34.02
C ASP A 125 15.11 -25.30 33.01
N ARG A 126 14.47 -26.08 32.14
CA ARG A 126 15.14 -26.84 31.08
C ARG A 126 14.56 -26.52 29.73
N LEU A 127 15.45 -26.16 28.80
CA LEU A 127 15.11 -25.84 27.42
C LEU A 127 15.92 -26.71 26.48
N GLU A 128 15.26 -27.54 25.71
CA GLU A 128 15.83 -28.39 24.68
C GLU A 128 15.23 -27.99 23.33
N LEU A 129 16.01 -27.22 22.54
CA LEU A 129 15.69 -26.82 21.17
C LEU A 129 16.64 -27.54 20.21
N GLY A 130 16.09 -28.23 19.20
CA GLY A 130 16.93 -28.98 18.29
C GLY A 130 16.30 -29.27 16.94
N MET A 131 17.18 -29.73 16.05
CA MET A 131 16.81 -30.15 14.70
C MET A 131 17.50 -31.46 14.38
N GLU A 132 16.75 -32.36 13.72
CA GLU A 132 17.21 -33.65 13.19
C GLU A 132 16.97 -33.72 11.69
N GLY A 133 17.54 -34.73 11.01
CA GLY A 133 17.39 -34.89 9.57
C GLY A 133 18.36 -34.01 8.76
N GLU A 134 18.14 -33.93 7.44
CA GLU A 134 19.03 -33.19 6.52
C GLU A 134 19.05 -31.69 6.77
N GLY A 135 18.02 -31.13 7.38
CA GLY A 135 17.94 -29.70 7.71
C GLY A 135 18.68 -29.28 8.96
N ARG A 136 19.37 -30.20 9.67
CA ARG A 136 20.10 -29.91 10.91
C ARG A 136 21.05 -28.71 10.78
N ASP A 137 21.71 -28.56 9.63
CA ASP A 137 22.66 -27.50 9.36
C ASP A 137 22.09 -26.35 8.53
N SER A 138 20.77 -26.31 8.36
CA SER A 138 20.09 -25.26 7.59
C SER A 138 20.25 -23.89 8.27
N ALA A 139 20.84 -22.93 7.55
CA ALA A 139 21.00 -21.57 8.05
C ALA A 139 19.64 -20.86 8.28
N ALA A 140 18.62 -21.17 7.47
CA ALA A 140 17.29 -20.61 7.63
C ALA A 140 16.64 -21.07 8.96
N LEU A 141 16.72 -22.36 9.29
CA LEU A 141 16.19 -22.91 10.52
C LEU A 141 16.97 -22.47 11.75
N ARG A 142 18.30 -22.40 11.64
CA ARG A 142 19.16 -21.90 12.72
C ARG A 142 18.81 -20.46 13.08
N LYS A 143 18.58 -19.60 12.07
CA LYS A 143 18.16 -18.22 12.29
C LYS A 143 16.85 -18.10 13.09
N VAL A 144 15.89 -19.02 12.90
CA VAL A 144 14.66 -19.06 13.67
C VAL A 144 14.94 -19.42 15.13
N LEU A 145 15.81 -20.40 15.38
CA LEU A 145 16.21 -20.77 16.75
C LEU A 145 16.98 -19.65 17.46
N GLU A 146 17.81 -18.90 16.73
CA GLU A 146 18.53 -17.75 17.29
C GLU A 146 17.60 -16.56 17.60
N ALA A 147 16.50 -16.44 16.87
CA ALA A 147 15.51 -15.37 17.05
C ALA A 147 14.40 -15.70 18.08
N THR A 148 14.39 -16.93 18.63
CA THR A 148 13.35 -17.33 19.58
C THR A 148 13.40 -16.53 20.88
N GLN A 149 12.23 -16.27 21.44
CA GLN A 149 12.07 -15.64 22.75
C GLN A 149 12.11 -16.66 23.91
N LEU A 150 12.29 -17.94 23.61
CA LEU A 150 12.43 -18.97 24.64
C LEU A 150 13.85 -18.99 25.20
N ALA A 151 14.02 -18.76 26.49
CA ALA A 151 15.30 -18.86 27.16
C ALA A 151 15.17 -19.41 28.59
N ARG A 152 16.20 -20.14 29.04
CA ARG A 152 16.25 -20.66 30.41
C ARG A 152 16.21 -19.51 31.42
N GLY A 153 15.43 -19.67 32.49
CA GLY A 153 15.23 -18.67 33.51
C GLY A 153 14.17 -17.61 33.20
N GLN A 154 13.64 -17.58 31.97
CA GLN A 154 12.53 -16.70 31.62
C GLN A 154 11.18 -17.29 32.03
N ARG A 155 10.19 -16.42 32.21
CA ARG A 155 8.81 -16.83 32.46
C ARG A 155 8.28 -17.63 31.28
N LEU A 156 7.62 -18.75 31.57
CA LEU A 156 6.93 -19.53 30.55
C LEU A 156 5.76 -18.72 29.98
N GLN A 157 5.79 -18.53 28.66
CA GLN A 157 4.67 -17.99 27.86
C GLN A 157 4.37 -18.97 26.73
N HIS A 158 3.14 -19.47 26.67
CA HIS A 158 2.75 -20.43 25.63
C HIS A 158 2.82 -19.83 24.23
N SER A 159 2.54 -18.52 24.09
CA SER A 159 2.68 -17.82 22.81
C SER A 159 4.08 -17.95 22.23
N HIS A 160 5.12 -17.72 23.02
CA HIS A 160 6.52 -17.82 22.57
C HIS A 160 6.88 -19.25 22.11
N TYR A 161 6.30 -20.25 22.75
CA TYR A 161 6.48 -21.65 22.33
C TYR A 161 5.76 -21.94 21.01
N GLU A 162 4.48 -21.57 20.88
CA GLU A 162 3.71 -21.80 19.65
C GLU A 162 4.25 -20.97 18.48
N ASP A 163 4.68 -19.73 18.71
CA ASP A 163 5.32 -18.87 17.71
C ASP A 163 6.62 -19.50 17.20
N THR A 164 7.47 -20.00 18.11
CA THR A 164 8.73 -20.67 17.74
C THR A 164 8.45 -21.95 16.96
N LYS A 165 7.48 -22.76 17.41
CA LYS A 165 7.06 -23.99 16.76
C LYS A 165 6.53 -23.74 15.36
N THR A 166 5.64 -22.76 15.20
CA THR A 166 5.09 -22.36 13.91
C THR A 166 6.19 -21.85 12.97
N ALA A 167 7.04 -20.92 13.44
CA ALA A 167 8.12 -20.36 12.65
C ALA A 167 9.14 -21.42 12.18
N LEU A 168 9.46 -22.42 13.04
CA LEU A 168 10.34 -23.52 12.65
C LEU A 168 9.73 -24.38 11.54
N LEU A 169 8.44 -24.74 11.66
CA LEU A 169 7.76 -25.54 10.66
C LEU A 169 7.63 -24.79 9.33
N GLU A 170 7.22 -23.52 9.37
CA GLU A 170 7.11 -22.67 8.18
C GLU A 170 8.46 -22.50 7.48
N ALA A 171 9.53 -22.25 8.24
CA ALA A 171 10.87 -22.14 7.68
C ALA A 171 11.37 -23.46 7.07
N ALA A 172 11.04 -24.60 7.68
CA ALA A 172 11.36 -25.92 7.13
C ALA A 172 10.63 -26.17 5.80
N LEU A 173 9.32 -25.92 5.76
CA LEU A 173 8.51 -26.07 4.56
C LEU A 173 8.99 -25.14 3.45
N ALA A 174 9.28 -23.88 3.77
CA ALA A 174 9.82 -22.90 2.82
C ALA A 174 11.18 -23.33 2.28
N ALA A 175 12.03 -23.98 3.10
CA ALA A 175 13.35 -24.48 2.70
C ALA A 175 13.32 -25.83 1.96
N GLY A 176 12.13 -26.41 1.74
CA GLY A 176 11.95 -27.64 0.97
C GLY A 176 11.92 -28.92 1.81
N PHE A 177 11.81 -28.84 3.13
CA PHE A 177 11.61 -29.98 4.01
C PHE A 177 10.12 -30.25 4.20
N LEU A 178 9.45 -30.74 3.15
CA LEU A 178 7.98 -30.82 3.10
C LEU A 178 7.38 -31.93 4.00
N ASP A 179 8.19 -32.86 4.49
CA ASP A 179 7.83 -33.90 5.45
C ASP A 179 8.24 -33.58 6.88
N ALA A 180 8.71 -32.35 7.12
CA ALA A 180 9.12 -31.93 8.45
C ALA A 180 7.99 -32.09 9.47
N SER A 181 8.33 -32.67 10.61
CA SER A 181 7.41 -32.88 11.72
C SER A 181 8.17 -32.80 13.02
N PHE A 182 7.49 -32.50 14.13
CA PHE A 182 8.16 -32.47 15.41
C PHE A 182 8.35 -33.89 15.94
N ALA A 183 9.60 -34.30 16.18
CA ALA A 183 9.94 -35.51 16.89
C ALA A 183 9.55 -35.39 18.39
N ARG A 184 9.74 -34.18 18.94
CA ARG A 184 9.27 -33.81 20.29
C ARG A 184 8.74 -32.40 20.27
N SER A 185 7.55 -32.16 20.85
CA SER A 185 6.94 -30.84 21.01
C SER A 185 6.07 -30.84 22.27
N GLU A 186 6.72 -30.64 23.44
CA GLU A 186 6.07 -30.75 24.73
C GLU A 186 6.55 -29.67 25.69
N ILE A 187 5.61 -29.25 26.55
CA ILE A 187 5.86 -28.42 27.73
C ILE A 187 5.46 -29.23 28.94
N ARG A 188 6.38 -29.52 29.83
CA ARG A 188 6.12 -30.15 31.11
C ARG A 188 6.21 -29.13 32.22
N VAL A 189 5.14 -28.95 32.97
CA VAL A 189 5.08 -27.95 34.07
C VAL A 189 5.02 -28.65 35.39
N ASN A 190 5.85 -28.22 36.34
CA ASN A 190 5.76 -28.56 37.74
C ASN A 190 5.22 -27.35 38.53
N PRO A 191 3.90 -27.31 38.82
CA PRO A 191 3.30 -26.13 39.48
C PRO A 191 3.81 -25.92 40.91
N ARG A 192 4.29 -26.98 41.60
CA ARG A 192 4.77 -26.85 42.98
C ARG A 192 6.15 -26.21 43.06
N LEU A 193 6.98 -26.41 42.02
CA LEU A 193 8.32 -25.86 41.96
C LEU A 193 8.36 -24.57 41.11
N HIS A 194 7.25 -24.16 40.51
CA HIS A 194 7.16 -23.07 39.53
C HIS A 194 8.19 -23.21 38.39
N GLN A 195 8.39 -24.43 37.92
CA GLN A 195 9.38 -24.78 36.89
C GLN A 195 8.69 -25.44 35.69
N ALA A 196 9.25 -25.18 34.52
CA ALA A 196 8.84 -25.81 33.26
C ALA A 196 10.04 -26.38 32.52
N GLU A 197 9.85 -27.52 31.89
CA GLU A 197 10.75 -28.10 30.91
C GLU A 197 10.10 -28.01 29.54
N ILE A 198 10.84 -27.48 28.57
CA ILE A 198 10.42 -27.39 27.17
C ILE A 198 11.31 -28.28 26.33
N ALA A 199 10.72 -29.13 25.49
CA ALA A 199 11.42 -29.87 24.46
C ALA A 199 10.73 -29.60 23.12
N LEU A 200 11.48 -29.02 22.17
CA LEU A 200 11.02 -28.74 20.82
C LEU A 200 12.10 -29.19 19.83
N ILE A 201 11.92 -30.38 19.26
CA ILE A 201 12.87 -30.99 18.33
C ILE A 201 12.14 -31.20 17.00
N LEU A 202 12.57 -30.52 15.95
CA LEU A 202 12.05 -30.65 14.59
C LEU A 202 12.84 -31.74 13.84
N ASP A 203 12.18 -32.81 13.39
CA ASP A 203 12.73 -33.73 12.41
C ASP A 203 12.37 -33.20 11.00
N THR A 204 13.37 -32.70 10.29
CA THR A 204 13.22 -32.15 8.93
C THR A 204 13.04 -33.22 7.87
N ARG A 205 13.37 -34.49 8.18
CA ARG A 205 13.43 -35.56 7.19
C ARG A 205 14.37 -35.24 6.04
N GLN A 206 14.00 -35.66 4.83
CA GLN A 206 14.77 -35.42 3.61
C GLN A 206 14.29 -34.16 2.92
N ARG A 207 15.21 -33.52 2.20
CA ARG A 207 14.92 -32.29 1.44
C ARG A 207 14.34 -32.64 0.08
N TYR A 208 13.35 -31.89 -0.33
CA TYR A 208 12.82 -31.94 -1.68
C TYR A 208 13.53 -30.97 -2.62
N TYR A 209 13.54 -31.30 -3.89
CA TYR A 209 14.15 -30.53 -4.98
C TYR A 209 13.12 -30.28 -6.08
N PHE A 210 13.35 -29.27 -6.89
CA PHE A 210 12.53 -29.04 -8.09
C PHE A 210 12.77 -30.12 -9.12
N GLY A 211 11.72 -30.76 -9.57
CA GLY A 211 11.65 -31.56 -10.78
C GLY A 211 11.48 -30.71 -12.05
N ASP A 212 10.84 -31.27 -13.06
CA ASP A 212 10.52 -30.54 -14.28
C ASP A 212 9.39 -29.54 -14.03
N ILE A 213 9.50 -28.36 -14.63
CA ILE A 213 8.48 -27.33 -14.57
C ILE A 213 7.81 -27.25 -15.93
N HIS A 214 6.52 -27.50 -15.95
CA HIS A 214 5.71 -27.43 -17.17
C HIS A 214 4.70 -26.29 -17.03
N ILE A 215 4.70 -25.36 -18.01
CA ILE A 215 3.72 -24.28 -18.09
C ILE A 215 2.71 -24.64 -19.17
N ASP A 216 1.49 -24.95 -18.76
CA ASP A 216 0.39 -25.26 -19.67
C ASP A 216 -0.18 -23.98 -20.27
N GLN A 217 0.24 -23.69 -21.50
CA GLN A 217 -0.17 -22.50 -22.26
C GLN A 217 0.04 -22.72 -23.77
N GLN A 218 -0.75 -22.04 -24.60
CA GLN A 218 -0.70 -22.18 -26.07
C GLN A 218 -0.53 -20.85 -26.81
N ILE A 219 -0.43 -19.74 -26.07
CA ILE A 219 -0.53 -18.39 -26.62
C ILE A 219 0.82 -17.74 -26.90
N LEU A 220 1.90 -18.24 -26.30
CA LEU A 220 3.26 -17.71 -26.42
C LEU A 220 4.20 -18.79 -26.95
N ASP A 221 5.32 -18.37 -27.53
CA ASP A 221 6.37 -19.29 -27.96
C ASP A 221 7.02 -19.95 -26.73
N PRO A 222 7.32 -21.27 -26.79
CA PRO A 222 7.96 -21.97 -25.68
C PRO A 222 9.26 -21.30 -25.21
N ALA A 223 10.14 -20.93 -26.11
CA ALA A 223 11.39 -20.25 -25.78
C ALA A 223 11.18 -18.89 -25.10
N PHE A 224 10.07 -18.21 -25.39
CA PHE A 224 9.73 -16.95 -24.71
C PHE A 224 9.21 -17.20 -23.30
N ILE A 225 8.32 -18.20 -23.13
CA ILE A 225 7.77 -18.50 -21.79
C ILE A 225 8.83 -19.09 -20.86
N ASP A 226 9.79 -19.84 -21.37
CA ASP A 226 10.92 -20.38 -20.60
C ASP A 226 11.79 -19.27 -19.99
N GLY A 227 11.78 -18.07 -20.58
CA GLY A 227 12.45 -16.90 -20.04
C GLY A 227 11.92 -16.42 -18.69
N PHE A 228 10.67 -16.77 -18.32
CA PHE A 228 10.10 -16.51 -16.99
C PHE A 228 10.59 -17.51 -15.95
N VAL A 229 10.97 -18.72 -16.35
CA VAL A 229 11.38 -19.79 -15.45
C VAL A 229 12.84 -19.61 -15.03
N LYS A 230 13.06 -19.07 -13.82
CA LYS A 230 14.40 -18.94 -13.22
C LYS A 230 14.77 -20.13 -12.34
N ILE A 231 13.90 -21.11 -12.23
CA ILE A 231 14.05 -22.32 -11.43
C ILE A 231 14.60 -23.41 -12.35
N GLN A 232 15.63 -24.11 -11.90
CA GLN A 232 16.23 -25.24 -12.62
C GLN A 232 15.92 -26.54 -11.89
N ARG A 233 15.77 -27.64 -12.62
CA ARG A 233 15.66 -28.98 -12.07
C ARG A 233 16.85 -29.28 -11.14
N GLY A 234 16.60 -29.88 -9.98
CA GLY A 234 17.60 -30.19 -8.98
C GLY A 234 17.98 -29.04 -8.04
N MET A 235 17.45 -27.82 -8.24
CA MET A 235 17.54 -26.79 -7.22
C MET A 235 16.74 -27.21 -5.99
N PRO A 236 17.21 -26.86 -4.77
CA PRO A 236 16.43 -27.05 -3.56
C PRO A 236 15.03 -26.42 -3.69
N PHE A 237 14.00 -27.20 -3.33
CA PHE A 237 12.63 -26.71 -3.35
C PHE A 237 12.49 -25.52 -2.41
N ASN A 238 11.81 -24.49 -2.87
CA ASN A 238 11.56 -23.27 -2.13
C ASN A 238 10.27 -22.62 -2.61
N THR A 239 9.35 -22.39 -1.69
CA THR A 239 8.02 -21.85 -1.99
C THR A 239 8.09 -20.41 -2.51
N ASP A 240 9.04 -19.59 -2.04
CA ASP A 240 9.19 -18.21 -2.47
C ASP A 240 9.59 -18.11 -3.95
N LYS A 241 10.38 -19.07 -4.44
CA LYS A 241 10.72 -19.15 -5.87
C LYS A 241 9.51 -19.46 -6.73
N LEU A 242 8.60 -20.34 -6.25
CA LEU A 242 7.35 -20.62 -6.96
C LEU A 242 6.44 -19.40 -6.95
N LEU A 243 6.32 -18.72 -5.83
CA LEU A 243 5.55 -17.48 -5.73
C LEU A 243 6.12 -16.41 -6.67
N THR A 244 7.45 -16.28 -6.74
CA THR A 244 8.11 -15.36 -7.68
C THR A 244 7.78 -15.69 -9.13
N LEU A 245 7.78 -16.98 -9.50
CA LEU A 245 7.39 -17.43 -10.85
C LEU A 245 5.92 -17.11 -11.13
N GLN A 246 5.03 -17.41 -10.18
CA GLN A 246 3.60 -17.13 -10.31
C GLN A 246 3.35 -15.64 -10.51
N LEU A 247 3.92 -14.78 -9.64
CA LEU A 247 3.80 -13.33 -9.74
C LEU A 247 4.37 -12.80 -11.05
N ALA A 248 5.51 -13.34 -11.52
CA ALA A 248 6.10 -12.94 -12.80
C ALA A 248 5.17 -13.22 -13.99
N LEU A 249 4.47 -14.35 -13.96
CA LEU A 249 3.48 -14.71 -14.99
C LEU A 249 2.20 -13.87 -14.88
N ASP A 250 1.70 -13.63 -13.68
CA ASP A 250 0.53 -12.77 -13.43
C ASP A 250 0.80 -11.32 -13.86
N ASP A 251 1.94 -10.75 -13.46
CA ASP A 251 2.35 -9.37 -13.77
C ASP A 251 2.68 -9.17 -15.25
N SER A 252 2.96 -10.25 -15.98
CA SER A 252 3.21 -10.18 -17.42
C SER A 252 2.02 -9.64 -18.21
N GLY A 253 0.80 -9.78 -17.66
CA GLY A 253 -0.46 -9.38 -18.28
C GLY A 253 -0.92 -10.28 -19.44
N PHE A 254 -0.21 -11.38 -19.73
CA PHE A 254 -0.62 -12.35 -20.76
C PHE A 254 -1.71 -13.30 -20.29
N PHE A 255 -1.78 -13.53 -18.98
CA PHE A 255 -2.71 -14.45 -18.35
C PHE A 255 -3.70 -13.71 -17.45
N SER A 256 -4.91 -14.21 -17.35
CA SER A 256 -5.94 -13.73 -16.41
C SER A 256 -5.92 -14.51 -15.11
N ARG A 257 -5.32 -15.71 -15.13
CA ARG A 257 -5.16 -16.59 -13.98
C ARG A 257 -3.93 -17.45 -14.15
N VAL A 258 -3.15 -17.56 -13.09
CA VAL A 258 -1.99 -18.44 -12.99
C VAL A 258 -2.13 -19.29 -11.73
N GLU A 259 -2.11 -20.60 -11.87
CA GLU A 259 -2.24 -21.54 -10.78
C GLU A 259 -1.06 -22.51 -10.78
N VAL A 260 -0.32 -22.56 -9.68
CA VAL A 260 0.85 -23.45 -9.52
C VAL A 260 0.42 -24.71 -8.79
N ASP A 261 0.50 -25.85 -9.48
CA ASP A 261 0.18 -27.17 -8.96
C ASP A 261 1.49 -27.92 -8.61
N ILE A 262 1.68 -28.15 -7.32
CA ILE A 262 2.85 -28.85 -6.77
C ILE A 262 2.53 -30.34 -6.71
N GLN A 263 3.02 -31.13 -7.65
CA GLN A 263 2.70 -32.55 -7.78
C GLN A 263 3.53 -33.42 -6.84
N ARG A 264 3.38 -33.21 -5.54
CA ARG A 264 4.17 -33.92 -4.51
C ARG A 264 4.04 -35.44 -4.59
N LYS A 265 2.85 -35.95 -4.91
CA LYS A 265 2.60 -37.41 -5.04
C LYS A 265 3.32 -38.05 -6.22
N ALA A 266 3.70 -37.24 -7.22
CA ALA A 266 4.46 -37.66 -8.39
C ALA A 266 5.97 -37.41 -8.23
N ALA A 267 6.44 -37.10 -7.03
CA ALA A 267 7.86 -36.86 -6.77
C ALA A 267 8.65 -38.17 -6.94
N GLU A 268 9.70 -38.11 -7.73
CA GLU A 268 10.67 -39.19 -7.93
C GLU A 268 12.03 -38.79 -7.34
N ASN A 269 12.58 -39.60 -6.45
CA ASN A 269 13.86 -39.30 -5.77
C ASN A 269 13.89 -37.89 -5.16
N PHE A 270 12.81 -37.49 -4.48
CA PHE A 270 12.59 -36.16 -3.88
C PHE A 270 12.57 -34.99 -4.87
N HIS A 271 12.47 -35.23 -6.18
CA HIS A 271 12.25 -34.20 -7.18
C HIS A 271 10.76 -34.07 -7.50
N ILE A 272 10.20 -32.88 -7.21
CA ILE A 272 8.78 -32.62 -7.36
C ILE A 272 8.51 -31.95 -8.71
N PRO A 273 7.72 -32.57 -9.60
CA PRO A 273 7.24 -31.93 -10.82
C PRO A 273 6.28 -30.76 -10.46
N ILE A 274 6.42 -29.67 -11.21
CA ILE A 274 5.56 -28.50 -11.05
C ILE A 274 4.78 -28.28 -12.35
N VAL A 275 3.47 -28.16 -12.24
CA VAL A 275 2.60 -27.81 -13.36
C VAL A 275 2.00 -26.45 -13.12
N VAL A 276 2.27 -25.50 -14.01
CA VAL A 276 1.67 -24.16 -13.98
C VAL A 276 0.55 -24.12 -14.99
N LYS A 277 -0.70 -24.04 -14.50
CA LYS A 277 -1.90 -23.90 -15.33
C LYS A 277 -2.20 -22.43 -15.54
N THR A 278 -2.47 -22.05 -16.80
CA THR A 278 -2.71 -20.65 -17.14
C THR A 278 -3.98 -20.48 -17.95
N GLU A 279 -4.70 -19.39 -17.70
CA GLU A 279 -5.81 -18.94 -18.52
C GLU A 279 -5.40 -17.68 -19.29
N PRO A 280 -5.58 -17.61 -20.61
CA PRO A 280 -5.22 -16.42 -21.39
C PRO A 280 -6.01 -15.19 -20.99
N ALA A 281 -5.35 -14.05 -20.82
CA ALA A 281 -6.02 -12.77 -20.66
C ALA A 281 -6.73 -12.34 -21.96
N LYS A 282 -7.78 -11.52 -21.82
CA LYS A 282 -8.45 -10.89 -22.96
C LYS A 282 -7.43 -10.10 -23.78
N LYS A 283 -7.52 -10.20 -25.12
CA LYS A 283 -6.57 -9.56 -26.04
C LYS A 283 -6.52 -8.03 -25.89
N TRP A 284 -7.66 -7.42 -25.60
CA TRP A 284 -7.79 -5.97 -25.44
C TRP A 284 -8.06 -5.60 -23.99
N ARG A 285 -7.42 -4.51 -23.56
CA ARG A 285 -7.69 -3.79 -22.33
C ARG A 285 -8.02 -2.34 -22.68
N PHE A 286 -9.12 -1.85 -22.15
CA PHE A 286 -9.49 -0.44 -22.25
C PHE A 286 -9.42 0.17 -20.87
N ALA A 287 -8.91 1.39 -20.80
CA ALA A 287 -8.87 2.18 -19.60
C ALA A 287 -9.42 3.56 -19.90
N THR A 288 -10.15 4.12 -18.95
CA THR A 288 -10.62 5.51 -18.99
C THR A 288 -10.36 6.14 -17.63
N GLY A 289 -9.94 7.39 -17.62
CA GLY A 289 -9.71 8.18 -16.43
C GLY A 289 -10.41 9.52 -16.54
N LEU A 290 -11.02 9.95 -15.45
CA LEU A 290 -11.59 11.29 -15.30
C LEU A 290 -10.83 12.01 -14.19
N GLY A 291 -10.48 13.24 -14.40
CA GLY A 291 -9.79 14.10 -13.45
C GLY A 291 -10.25 15.54 -13.54
N PHE A 292 -9.88 16.31 -12.54
CA PHE A 292 -10.06 17.75 -12.50
C PHE A 292 -8.92 18.37 -11.69
N GLY A 293 -8.40 19.46 -12.18
CA GLY A 293 -7.48 20.35 -11.46
C GLY A 293 -7.80 21.78 -11.80
N THR A 294 -7.57 22.72 -10.90
CA THR A 294 -7.81 24.15 -11.15
C THR A 294 -6.94 24.68 -12.27
N ASP A 295 -5.72 24.18 -12.39
CA ASP A 295 -4.77 24.58 -13.44
C ASP A 295 -5.11 23.99 -14.81
N THR A 296 -5.59 22.75 -14.85
CA THR A 296 -5.76 21.98 -16.08
C THR A 296 -7.20 21.80 -16.54
N GLY A 297 -8.16 22.27 -15.72
CA GLY A 297 -9.57 22.03 -15.96
C GLY A 297 -9.99 20.55 -15.88
N PRO A 298 -11.14 20.18 -16.47
CA PRO A 298 -11.56 18.80 -16.59
C PRO A 298 -10.60 18.03 -17.50
N ARG A 299 -10.30 16.79 -17.13
CA ARG A 299 -9.38 15.90 -17.84
C ARG A 299 -10.04 14.56 -18.13
N LEU A 300 -9.95 14.11 -19.37
CA LEU A 300 -10.36 12.79 -19.83
C LEU A 300 -9.15 12.07 -20.42
N THR A 301 -8.85 10.89 -19.92
CA THR A 301 -7.85 9.98 -20.50
C THR A 301 -8.52 8.74 -21.04
N LEU A 302 -8.15 8.32 -22.23
CA LEU A 302 -8.59 7.10 -22.88
C LEU A 302 -7.37 6.28 -23.27
N ALA A 303 -7.38 4.98 -23.00
CA ALA A 303 -6.33 4.09 -23.45
C ALA A 303 -6.90 2.75 -23.94
N ALA A 304 -6.34 2.25 -25.03
CA ALA A 304 -6.63 0.94 -25.59
C ALA A 304 -5.33 0.18 -25.77
N GLU A 305 -5.22 -0.98 -25.13
CA GLU A 305 -4.05 -1.83 -25.21
C GLU A 305 -4.41 -3.18 -25.84
N ARG A 306 -3.72 -3.56 -26.88
CA ARG A 306 -3.67 -4.93 -27.37
C ARG A 306 -2.49 -5.63 -26.71
N ARG A 307 -2.77 -6.38 -25.63
CA ARG A 307 -1.77 -7.00 -24.74
C ARG A 307 -0.81 -7.96 -25.45
N ARG A 308 -1.23 -8.52 -26.58
CA ARG A 308 -0.45 -9.48 -27.33
C ARG A 308 -0.74 -9.37 -28.83
N ILE A 309 0.28 -8.99 -29.59
CA ILE A 309 0.24 -8.92 -31.06
C ILE A 309 0.72 -10.25 -31.66
N ASN A 310 1.79 -10.81 -31.10
CA ASN A 310 2.45 -12.02 -31.57
C ASN A 310 2.75 -12.99 -30.41
N ARG A 311 3.33 -14.14 -30.74
CA ARG A 311 3.72 -15.16 -29.75
C ARG A 311 4.96 -14.82 -28.93
N ARG A 312 5.67 -13.73 -29.25
CA ARG A 312 6.82 -13.21 -28.49
C ARG A 312 6.43 -12.12 -27.48
N GLY A 313 5.14 -11.97 -27.20
CA GLY A 313 4.63 -11.08 -26.18
C GLY A 313 4.70 -9.58 -26.51
N HIS A 314 4.83 -9.19 -27.78
CA HIS A 314 4.79 -7.78 -28.15
C HIS A 314 3.38 -7.22 -27.94
N SER A 315 3.28 -5.97 -27.52
CA SER A 315 2.01 -5.27 -27.32
C SER A 315 2.00 -3.89 -27.96
N ILE A 316 0.80 -3.36 -28.18
CA ILE A 316 0.58 -1.99 -28.66
C ILE A 316 -0.41 -1.30 -27.73
N VAL A 317 -0.12 -0.05 -27.40
CA VAL A 317 -1.00 0.84 -26.65
C VAL A 317 -1.28 2.06 -27.50
N ALA A 318 -2.54 2.46 -27.58
CA ALA A 318 -2.94 3.79 -28.05
C ALA A 318 -3.57 4.52 -26.87
N ASP A 319 -3.19 5.76 -26.68
CA ASP A 319 -3.66 6.61 -25.60
C ASP A 319 -4.03 8.01 -26.09
N SER A 320 -4.93 8.66 -25.39
CA SER A 320 -5.35 10.03 -25.64
C SER A 320 -5.61 10.74 -24.32
N LEU A 321 -5.19 11.98 -24.23
CA LEU A 321 -5.50 12.92 -23.16
C LEU A 321 -6.26 14.10 -23.76
N LEU A 322 -7.34 14.49 -23.10
CA LEU A 322 -8.11 15.69 -23.41
C LEU A 322 -8.25 16.50 -22.12
N SER A 323 -7.73 17.70 -22.08
CA SER A 323 -7.91 18.64 -20.98
C SER A 323 -8.12 20.08 -21.51
N GLY A 324 -8.30 21.03 -20.60
CA GLY A 324 -8.46 22.44 -20.97
C GLY A 324 -7.21 23.06 -21.59
N ILE A 325 -6.02 22.57 -21.18
CA ILE A 325 -4.73 23.13 -21.58
C ILE A 325 -3.87 22.17 -22.42
N GLU A 326 -4.17 20.86 -22.44
CA GLU A 326 -3.40 19.86 -23.19
C GLU A 326 -4.33 18.87 -23.86
N GLN A 327 -4.11 18.65 -25.15
CA GLN A 327 -4.68 17.55 -25.89
C GLN A 327 -3.56 16.72 -26.48
N SER A 328 -3.67 15.39 -26.37
CA SER A 328 -2.66 14.52 -26.98
C SER A 328 -3.23 13.20 -27.44
N ILE A 329 -2.60 12.64 -28.46
CA ILE A 329 -2.82 11.29 -28.95
C ILE A 329 -1.48 10.60 -29.13
N GLY A 330 -1.36 9.36 -28.63
CA GLY A 330 -0.12 8.61 -28.66
C GLY A 330 -0.32 7.15 -29.05
N ALA A 331 0.75 6.54 -29.51
CA ALA A 331 0.85 5.11 -29.75
C ALA A 331 2.22 4.60 -29.31
N GLN A 332 2.24 3.40 -28.72
CA GLN A 332 3.45 2.76 -28.21
C GLN A 332 3.47 1.31 -28.64
N TYR A 333 4.53 0.86 -29.27
CA TYR A 333 4.82 -0.53 -29.56
C TYR A 333 5.87 -1.06 -28.58
N LYS A 334 5.52 -2.06 -27.78
CA LYS A 334 6.34 -2.57 -26.67
C LYS A 334 6.85 -3.96 -26.97
N ILE A 335 8.15 -4.17 -26.82
CA ILE A 335 8.85 -5.44 -26.99
C ILE A 335 9.46 -5.82 -25.65
N PRO A 336 9.08 -6.96 -25.03
CA PRO A 336 9.75 -7.49 -23.86
C PRO A 336 11.21 -7.87 -24.18
N ILE A 337 12.14 -7.44 -23.34
CA ILE A 337 13.59 -7.74 -23.48
C ILE A 337 14.17 -8.10 -22.11
N GLY A 338 15.33 -8.71 -22.05
CA GLY A 338 16.05 -8.95 -20.79
C GLY A 338 15.21 -9.64 -19.72
N ASN A 339 14.84 -8.91 -18.68
CA ASN A 339 13.85 -9.37 -17.70
C ASN A 339 12.43 -9.18 -18.27
N LEU A 340 11.81 -10.29 -18.67
CA LEU A 340 10.52 -10.28 -19.35
C LEU A 340 9.36 -9.69 -18.55
N VAL A 341 9.51 -9.51 -17.25
CA VAL A 341 8.51 -8.87 -16.38
C VAL A 341 8.61 -7.36 -16.45
N SER A 342 9.83 -6.80 -16.36
CA SER A 342 10.07 -5.37 -16.15
C SER A 342 10.66 -4.64 -17.34
N ASP A 343 11.46 -5.35 -18.19
CA ASP A 343 12.26 -4.68 -19.18
C ASP A 343 11.54 -4.63 -20.53
N ARG A 344 11.51 -3.46 -21.14
CA ARG A 344 10.81 -3.21 -22.41
C ARG A 344 11.64 -2.30 -23.31
N LEU A 345 11.70 -2.65 -24.57
CA LEU A 345 12.04 -1.73 -25.65
C LEU A 345 10.72 -1.17 -26.21
N VAL A 346 10.58 0.15 -26.23
CA VAL A 346 9.34 0.83 -26.58
C VAL A 346 9.61 1.79 -27.73
N PHE A 347 8.89 1.63 -28.82
CA PHE A 347 8.79 2.60 -29.90
C PHE A 347 7.52 3.43 -29.67
N SER A 348 7.63 4.73 -29.69
CA SER A 348 6.53 5.64 -29.39
C SER A 348 6.37 6.72 -30.45
N SER A 349 5.12 7.13 -30.66
CA SER A 349 4.77 8.35 -31.38
C SER A 349 3.70 9.08 -30.58
N LYS A 350 3.81 10.40 -30.44
CA LYS A 350 2.84 11.24 -29.75
C LYS A 350 2.71 12.58 -30.47
N ALA A 351 1.49 13.02 -30.70
CA ALA A 351 1.17 14.39 -31.08
C ALA A 351 0.51 15.07 -29.88
N THR A 352 0.96 16.29 -29.57
CA THR A 352 0.49 17.08 -28.43
C THR A 352 0.18 18.49 -28.89
N TRP A 353 -0.91 19.05 -28.42
CA TRP A 353 -1.31 20.45 -28.51
C TRP A 353 -1.45 20.96 -27.08
N GLU A 354 -0.74 22.02 -26.73
CA GLU A 354 -0.63 22.48 -25.35
C GLU A 354 -0.62 24.01 -25.30
N ASP A 355 -1.42 24.57 -24.39
CA ASP A 355 -1.36 25.97 -24.02
C ASP A 355 -0.33 26.14 -22.90
N ILE A 356 0.64 27.03 -23.05
CA ILE A 356 1.77 27.23 -22.15
C ILE A 356 1.74 28.65 -21.60
N ALA A 357 1.85 28.75 -20.28
CA ALA A 357 1.72 30.02 -19.58
C ALA A 357 0.39 30.73 -19.91
N ASP A 358 0.40 32.08 -19.98
CA ASP A 358 -0.82 32.87 -20.27
C ASP A 358 -1.15 32.99 -21.77
N ASP A 359 -0.14 33.02 -22.67
CA ASP A 359 -0.33 33.29 -24.11
C ASP A 359 0.53 32.41 -25.04
N GLY A 360 1.18 31.37 -24.54
CA GLY A 360 1.99 30.46 -25.35
C GLY A 360 1.18 29.28 -25.89
N GLU A 361 1.43 28.88 -27.13
CA GLU A 361 0.91 27.67 -27.75
C GLU A 361 2.05 26.77 -28.21
N SER A 362 1.88 25.45 -28.07
CA SER A 362 2.82 24.45 -28.60
C SER A 362 2.08 23.33 -29.32
N ARG A 363 2.57 22.99 -30.52
CA ARG A 363 2.15 21.82 -31.31
C ARG A 363 3.35 20.93 -31.54
N ARG A 364 3.40 19.79 -30.87
CA ARG A 364 4.58 18.94 -30.85
C ARG A 364 4.31 17.54 -31.38
N LEU A 365 5.18 17.08 -32.25
CA LEU A 365 5.26 15.68 -32.69
C LEU A 365 6.52 15.05 -32.12
N THR A 366 6.35 14.02 -31.32
CA THR A 366 7.44 13.26 -30.71
C THR A 366 7.48 11.84 -31.28
N LEU A 367 8.64 11.40 -31.79
CA LEU A 367 8.94 10.02 -32.14
C LEU A 367 10.05 9.52 -31.21
N GLY A 368 9.87 8.36 -30.58
CA GLY A 368 10.81 7.91 -29.56
C GLY A 368 11.13 6.42 -29.58
N VAL A 369 12.33 6.10 -29.12
CA VAL A 369 12.76 4.75 -28.77
C VAL A 369 13.23 4.78 -27.32
N ASN A 370 12.60 3.97 -26.46
CA ASN A 370 12.89 3.95 -25.04
C ASN A 370 13.25 2.53 -24.60
N ARG A 371 14.29 2.40 -23.78
CA ARG A 371 14.62 1.17 -23.07
C ARG A 371 14.31 1.36 -21.60
N ASN A 372 13.28 0.69 -21.13
CA ASN A 372 12.83 0.71 -19.74
C ASN A 372 13.32 -0.53 -19.02
N GLU A 373 13.92 -0.36 -17.86
CA GLU A 373 14.43 -1.44 -17.02
C GLU A 373 14.07 -1.19 -15.56
N SER A 374 13.85 -2.26 -14.80
CA SER A 374 13.63 -2.18 -13.37
C SER A 374 14.58 -3.09 -12.60
N TRP A 375 15.24 -2.54 -11.59
CA TRP A 375 16.14 -3.30 -10.72
C TRP A 375 15.98 -2.89 -9.26
N ARG A 376 15.50 -3.83 -8.43
CA ARG A 376 15.25 -3.60 -6.98
C ARG A 376 14.43 -2.34 -6.68
N GLY A 377 13.40 -2.07 -7.50
CA GLY A 377 12.53 -0.90 -7.35
C GLY A 377 13.03 0.37 -8.04
N LEU A 378 14.31 0.44 -8.44
CA LEU A 378 14.81 1.53 -9.27
C LEU A 378 14.35 1.32 -10.72
N GLN A 379 13.64 2.29 -11.26
CA GLN A 379 13.25 2.36 -12.66
C GLN A 379 14.29 3.18 -13.41
N ARG A 380 14.79 2.64 -14.52
CA ARG A 380 15.70 3.32 -15.44
C ARG A 380 15.07 3.36 -16.83
N GLN A 381 14.99 4.53 -17.42
CA GLN A 381 14.58 4.75 -18.78
C GLN A 381 15.74 5.42 -19.54
N LEU A 382 16.28 4.76 -20.54
CA LEU A 382 17.14 5.37 -21.55
C LEU A 382 16.27 5.66 -22.75
N TYR A 383 16.35 6.85 -23.29
CA TYR A 383 15.52 7.24 -24.42
C TYR A 383 16.29 8.04 -25.45
N LEU A 384 15.73 7.99 -26.64
CA LEU A 384 16.13 8.78 -27.78
C LEU A 384 14.86 9.27 -28.43
N ARG A 385 14.67 10.58 -28.49
CA ARG A 385 13.50 11.22 -29.05
C ARG A 385 13.87 12.12 -30.20
N PHE A 386 13.09 12.09 -31.26
CA PHE A 386 13.01 13.15 -32.25
C PHE A 386 11.75 13.94 -31.94
N GLU A 387 11.88 15.26 -31.79
CA GLU A 387 10.80 16.19 -31.53
C GLU A 387 10.80 17.28 -32.61
N ARG A 388 9.60 17.52 -33.14
CA ARG A 388 9.31 18.70 -33.94
C ARG A 388 8.25 19.50 -33.23
N GLU A 389 8.56 20.74 -32.89
CA GLU A 389 7.67 21.63 -32.16
C GLU A 389 7.48 22.91 -32.93
N ASP A 390 6.22 23.31 -33.11
CA ASP A 390 5.74 24.59 -33.64
C ASP A 390 5.15 25.29 -32.42
N PHE A 391 5.80 26.39 -31.98
CA PHE A 391 5.42 27.08 -30.76
C PHE A 391 5.42 28.60 -30.95
N THR A 392 4.53 29.23 -30.18
CA THR A 392 4.43 30.70 -30.07
C THR A 392 4.70 31.10 -28.63
N ILE A 393 5.56 32.08 -28.40
CA ILE A 393 5.78 32.72 -27.10
C ILE A 393 5.84 34.25 -27.34
N GLY A 394 4.91 35.00 -26.74
CA GLY A 394 4.80 36.41 -27.00
C GLY A 394 4.58 36.68 -28.49
N ASP A 395 5.47 37.48 -29.11
CA ASP A 395 5.41 37.82 -30.53
C ASP A 395 6.24 36.86 -31.42
N ASP A 396 6.93 35.83 -30.83
CA ASP A 396 7.83 34.93 -31.57
C ASP A 396 7.13 33.62 -31.93
N ASP A 397 7.11 33.31 -33.25
CA ASP A 397 6.66 32.04 -33.82
C ASP A 397 7.86 31.26 -34.33
N GLU A 398 8.13 30.09 -33.80
CA GLU A 398 9.27 29.26 -34.17
C GLU A 398 8.88 27.80 -34.44
N ILE A 399 9.54 27.21 -35.43
CA ILE A 399 9.44 25.75 -35.69
C ILE A 399 10.81 25.15 -35.51
N VAL A 400 10.94 24.30 -34.51
CA VAL A 400 12.22 23.68 -34.14
C VAL A 400 12.19 22.17 -34.22
N ASN A 401 13.33 21.57 -34.46
CA ASN A 401 13.53 20.13 -34.51
C ASN A 401 14.66 19.75 -33.56
N TYR A 402 14.45 18.68 -32.84
CA TYR A 402 15.42 18.18 -31.86
C TYR A 402 15.59 16.67 -31.90
N PHE A 403 16.82 16.24 -31.72
CA PHE A 403 17.18 14.88 -31.49
C PHE A 403 17.76 14.78 -30.07
N ILE A 404 16.95 14.25 -29.14
CA ILE A 404 17.16 14.35 -27.70
C ILE A 404 17.46 12.96 -27.12
N PRO A 405 18.75 12.59 -26.92
CA PRO A 405 19.10 11.53 -26.01
C PRO A 405 18.88 11.93 -24.56
N GLY A 406 18.45 10.98 -23.73
CA GLY A 406 18.26 11.25 -22.33
C GLY A 406 18.13 10.00 -21.47
N MET A 407 18.16 10.22 -20.17
CA MET A 407 18.00 9.19 -19.16
C MET A 407 17.17 9.71 -18.01
N THR A 408 16.17 8.90 -17.63
CA THR A 408 15.41 9.12 -16.40
C THR A 408 15.67 8.00 -15.43
N LEU A 409 15.92 8.34 -14.17
CA LEU A 409 15.94 7.43 -13.03
C LEU A 409 14.80 7.77 -12.08
N SER A 410 14.07 6.78 -11.59
CA SER A 410 13.03 7.02 -10.60
C SER A 410 12.91 5.87 -9.61
N TYR A 411 12.47 6.20 -8.40
CA TYR A 411 12.27 5.25 -7.32
C TYR A 411 11.07 5.66 -6.48
N LEU A 412 10.23 4.69 -6.12
CA LEU A 412 9.09 4.87 -5.22
C LEU A 412 9.11 3.80 -4.14
N LYS A 413 8.98 4.22 -2.89
CA LYS A 413 8.76 3.34 -1.74
C LYS A 413 7.69 3.93 -0.85
N ALA A 414 6.58 3.23 -0.69
CA ALA A 414 5.45 3.67 0.13
C ALA A 414 4.82 2.48 0.84
N ASP A 415 4.24 2.73 2.01
CA ASP A 415 3.40 1.76 2.73
C ASP A 415 2.03 1.55 2.07
N ASN A 416 1.52 2.58 1.40
CA ASN A 416 0.30 2.54 0.59
C ASN A 416 0.43 3.52 -0.58
N VAL A 417 0.04 3.08 -1.78
CA VAL A 417 0.19 3.90 -3.00
C VAL A 417 -0.85 5.02 -3.08
N LEU A 418 -2.08 4.77 -2.62
CA LEU A 418 -3.17 5.76 -2.71
C LEU A 418 -3.17 6.75 -1.54
N PHE A 419 -2.83 6.29 -0.35
CA PHE A 419 -2.86 7.08 0.89
C PHE A 419 -1.62 6.79 1.74
N PRO A 420 -0.43 7.18 1.27
CA PRO A 420 0.79 6.90 1.99
C PRO A 420 0.80 7.62 3.34
N ARG A 421 1.19 6.89 4.38
CA ARG A 421 1.53 7.47 5.68
C ARG A 421 3.03 7.61 5.85
N ARG A 422 3.77 6.72 5.21
CA ARG A 422 5.22 6.71 5.20
C ARG A 422 5.71 6.30 3.82
N GLY A 423 6.59 7.11 3.27
CA GLY A 423 7.19 6.79 1.99
C GLY A 423 7.97 7.94 1.42
N TYR A 424 8.63 7.65 0.32
CA TYR A 424 9.30 8.66 -0.48
C TYR A 424 9.36 8.23 -1.94
N SER A 425 9.39 9.20 -2.82
CA SER A 425 9.68 9.03 -4.24
C SER A 425 10.70 10.06 -4.68
N TRP A 426 11.47 9.71 -5.67
CA TRP A 426 12.33 10.66 -6.36
C TRP A 426 12.46 10.28 -7.83
N SER A 427 12.70 11.28 -8.67
CA SER A 427 13.05 11.13 -10.07
C SER A 427 14.15 12.10 -10.43
N ALA A 428 15.04 11.69 -11.34
CA ALA A 428 16.06 12.52 -11.92
C ALA A 428 16.10 12.26 -13.43
N ASP A 429 16.09 13.33 -14.21
CA ASP A 429 16.16 13.30 -15.67
C ASP A 429 17.33 14.14 -16.13
N ILE A 430 18.09 13.61 -17.07
CA ILE A 430 19.11 14.34 -17.80
C ILE A 430 18.93 14.10 -19.29
N ARG A 431 18.92 15.16 -20.06
CA ARG A 431 18.75 15.13 -21.50
C ARG A 431 19.42 16.32 -22.18
N GLY A 432 19.57 16.23 -23.47
CA GLY A 432 20.13 17.33 -24.24
C GLY A 432 20.08 17.08 -25.74
N ALA A 433 20.41 18.08 -26.50
CA ALA A 433 20.53 18.02 -27.94
C ALA A 433 21.80 18.74 -28.39
N ALA A 434 22.29 18.43 -29.59
CA ALA A 434 23.41 19.09 -30.20
C ALA A 434 23.06 19.50 -31.63
N ALA A 435 23.35 20.72 -32.00
CA ALA A 435 23.07 21.29 -33.33
C ALA A 435 23.67 20.47 -34.50
N LEU A 436 24.68 19.64 -34.21
CA LEU A 436 25.32 18.72 -35.17
C LEU A 436 24.40 17.59 -35.69
N LEU A 437 23.28 17.29 -35.01
CA LEU A 437 22.45 16.08 -35.23
C LEU A 437 20.99 16.42 -35.59
N VAL A 438 20.75 17.34 -36.50
CA VAL A 438 19.38 17.73 -36.90
C VAL A 438 18.65 18.53 -35.80
N SER A 439 19.35 19.04 -34.82
CA SER A 439 18.80 19.89 -33.76
C SER A 439 19.15 21.35 -34.07
N ASP A 440 18.18 22.25 -33.86
CA ASP A 440 18.33 23.66 -34.21
C ASP A 440 19.26 24.38 -33.22
N THR A 441 19.28 23.99 -31.92
CA THR A 441 20.27 24.50 -30.97
C THR A 441 20.89 23.39 -30.10
N THR A 442 21.98 23.73 -29.39
CA THR A 442 22.64 22.85 -28.44
C THR A 442 22.17 23.17 -27.03
N PHE A 443 21.66 22.17 -26.34
CA PHE A 443 21.33 22.31 -24.92
C PHE A 443 21.61 21.05 -24.12
N THR A 444 21.79 21.23 -22.81
CA THR A 444 21.76 20.16 -21.80
C THR A 444 20.86 20.58 -20.66
N ARG A 445 19.91 19.74 -20.27
CA ARG A 445 18.94 19.99 -19.21
C ARG A 445 18.96 18.85 -18.19
N ALA A 446 18.99 19.22 -16.92
CA ALA A 446 18.85 18.29 -15.83
C ALA A 446 17.75 18.73 -14.87
N GLU A 447 16.98 17.78 -14.38
CA GLU A 447 15.88 18.03 -13.44
C GLU A 447 15.79 16.91 -12.43
N ALA A 448 15.53 17.25 -11.18
CA ALA A 448 15.28 16.29 -10.11
C ALA A 448 14.05 16.69 -9.30
N THR A 449 13.23 15.70 -8.97
CA THR A 449 12.05 15.85 -8.12
C THR A 449 12.12 14.87 -6.96
N GLY A 450 11.83 15.32 -5.76
CA GLY A 450 11.75 14.48 -4.56
C GLY A 450 10.46 14.74 -3.80
N ARG A 451 9.83 13.66 -3.29
CA ARG A 451 8.66 13.75 -2.41
C ARG A 451 8.85 12.82 -1.24
N ALA A 452 8.39 13.21 -0.07
CA ALA A 452 8.49 12.41 1.13
C ALA A 452 7.26 12.60 2.02
N VAL A 453 6.83 11.54 2.68
CA VAL A 453 5.71 11.54 3.63
C VAL A 453 6.18 10.87 4.91
N PHE A 454 6.01 11.56 6.04
CA PHE A 454 6.37 11.08 7.38
C PHE A 454 5.16 11.11 8.31
N PRO A 455 4.91 10.05 9.11
CA PRO A 455 3.84 10.05 10.09
C PRO A 455 4.20 10.96 11.27
N LEU A 456 3.27 11.80 11.69
CA LEU A 456 3.32 12.61 12.92
C LEU A 456 2.24 12.08 13.89
N GLY A 457 2.54 10.95 14.57
CA GLY A 457 1.57 10.23 15.40
C GLY A 457 0.53 9.46 14.55
N GLU A 458 -0.67 9.19 15.09
CA GLU A 458 -1.67 8.34 14.43
C GLU A 458 -2.51 9.05 13.36
N ARG A 459 -2.76 10.35 13.53
CA ARG A 459 -3.71 11.12 12.71
C ARG A 459 -3.10 12.18 11.84
N ALA A 460 -1.83 12.55 12.11
CA ALA A 460 -1.12 13.57 11.34
C ALA A 460 0.01 12.95 10.50
N ARG A 461 0.41 13.68 9.46
CA ARG A 461 1.57 13.39 8.63
C ARG A 461 2.14 14.68 8.07
N ALA A 462 3.46 14.70 7.85
CA ALA A 462 4.16 15.77 7.15
C ALA A 462 4.47 15.31 5.73
N LEU A 463 4.27 16.18 4.77
CA LEU A 463 4.55 15.99 3.35
C LEU A 463 5.58 17.03 2.92
N PHE A 464 6.56 16.60 2.14
CA PHE A 464 7.57 17.47 1.56
C PHE A 464 7.66 17.20 0.07
N HIS A 465 7.80 18.25 -0.71
CA HIS A 465 8.07 18.23 -2.14
C HIS A 465 9.23 19.17 -2.43
N LEU A 466 10.16 18.74 -3.27
CA LEU A 466 11.26 19.53 -3.77
C LEU A 466 11.43 19.23 -5.26
N GLN A 467 11.59 20.25 -6.07
CA GLN A 467 11.92 20.15 -7.49
C GLN A 467 13.04 21.15 -7.78
N ALA A 468 14.06 20.69 -8.46
CA ALA A 468 15.18 21.51 -8.88
C ALA A 468 15.58 21.16 -10.31
N GLY A 469 15.89 22.15 -11.10
CA GLY A 469 16.31 21.98 -12.47
C GLY A 469 17.30 23.05 -12.90
N GLY A 470 18.06 22.73 -13.93
CA GLY A 470 18.97 23.67 -14.55
C GLY A 470 19.33 23.24 -15.96
N MET A 471 19.65 24.21 -16.80
CA MET A 471 20.07 23.95 -18.16
C MET A 471 21.23 24.85 -18.58
N ALA A 472 21.99 24.34 -19.54
CA ALA A 472 22.95 25.10 -20.35
C ALA A 472 22.47 25.02 -21.79
N VAL A 473 22.33 26.16 -22.46
CA VAL A 473 21.84 26.29 -23.83
C VAL A 473 22.63 27.35 -24.56
N GLU A 474 22.91 27.14 -25.86
CA GLU A 474 23.61 28.10 -26.71
C GLU A 474 22.71 29.29 -27.06
N ASP A 475 21.53 29.03 -27.57
CA ASP A 475 20.53 30.05 -27.88
C ASP A 475 19.20 29.72 -27.18
N PHE A 476 18.79 30.56 -26.24
CA PHE A 476 17.57 30.35 -25.47
C PHE A 476 16.30 30.64 -26.28
N SER A 477 16.37 31.53 -27.26
CA SER A 477 15.23 31.88 -28.14
C SER A 477 14.81 30.67 -28.99
N GLU A 478 15.78 29.89 -29.48
CA GLU A 478 15.53 28.66 -30.24
C GLU A 478 15.10 27.47 -29.38
N LEU A 479 15.17 27.60 -28.02
CA LEU A 479 14.78 26.49 -27.13
C LEU A 479 13.25 26.38 -27.07
N PRO A 480 12.68 25.20 -27.34
CA PRO A 480 11.24 25.00 -27.26
C PRO A 480 10.69 25.36 -25.89
N THR A 481 9.47 25.86 -25.86
CA THR A 481 8.78 26.24 -24.62
C THR A 481 8.70 25.10 -23.63
N THR A 482 8.51 23.86 -24.11
CA THR A 482 8.39 22.63 -23.32
C THR A 482 9.71 22.19 -22.68
N GLU A 483 10.84 22.70 -23.12
CA GLU A 483 12.14 22.43 -22.50
C GLU A 483 12.56 23.54 -21.51
N ARG A 484 11.89 24.70 -21.49
CA ARG A 484 12.11 25.75 -20.50
C ARG A 484 11.51 25.40 -19.15
N PHE A 485 11.93 26.07 -18.09
CA PHE A 485 11.37 25.88 -16.76
C PHE A 485 10.34 26.94 -16.42
N TYR A 486 9.25 26.49 -15.78
CA TYR A 486 8.17 27.33 -15.27
C TYR A 486 7.82 26.93 -13.85
N ALA A 487 7.34 27.88 -13.04
CA ALA A 487 6.82 27.62 -11.71
C ALA A 487 5.42 28.26 -11.53
N GLY A 488 4.77 27.96 -10.42
CA GLY A 488 3.39 28.35 -10.11
C GLY A 488 2.37 27.22 -10.35
N GLY A 489 1.27 27.26 -9.62
CA GLY A 489 0.15 26.32 -9.73
C GLY A 489 0.09 25.23 -8.66
N ASP A 490 -0.88 24.33 -8.80
CA ASP A 490 -1.30 23.29 -7.84
C ASP A 490 -0.17 22.38 -7.34
N ARG A 491 0.85 22.14 -8.16
CA ARG A 491 1.95 21.19 -7.91
C ARG A 491 3.31 21.85 -7.76
N SER A 492 3.35 23.17 -7.79
CA SER A 492 4.56 23.96 -7.70
C SER A 492 4.46 24.96 -6.53
N VAL A 493 4.03 26.20 -6.76
CA VAL A 493 3.83 27.23 -5.73
C VAL A 493 2.37 27.64 -5.75
N ARG A 494 1.59 27.12 -4.78
CA ARG A 494 0.17 27.49 -4.62
C ARG A 494 0.03 28.94 -4.21
N GLY A 495 -1.04 29.58 -4.69
CA GLY A 495 -1.25 31.03 -4.60
C GLY A 495 -0.98 31.76 -5.93
N TYR A 496 -0.12 31.17 -6.77
CA TYR A 496 0.16 31.68 -8.12
C TYR A 496 -0.56 30.86 -9.19
N LYS A 497 -0.83 31.46 -10.35
CA LYS A 497 -1.40 30.75 -11.50
C LYS A 497 -0.40 29.69 -12.02
N TYR A 498 -0.95 28.74 -12.78
CA TYR A 498 -0.16 27.72 -13.46
C TYR A 498 0.85 28.36 -14.42
N GLN A 499 2.14 28.03 -14.25
CA GLN A 499 3.25 28.47 -15.11
C GLN A 499 3.43 30.00 -15.23
N THR A 500 3.00 30.79 -14.25
CA THR A 500 3.16 32.27 -14.32
C THR A 500 4.39 32.79 -13.60
N LEU A 501 5.12 31.93 -12.85
CA LEU A 501 6.36 32.33 -12.21
C LEU A 501 7.56 32.00 -13.11
N GLY A 502 8.33 33.01 -13.46
CA GLY A 502 9.49 32.96 -14.35
C GLY A 502 9.89 34.33 -14.89
N PRO A 503 10.95 34.38 -15.69
CA PRO A 503 11.33 35.58 -16.44
C PRO A 503 10.21 36.03 -17.41
N THR A 504 10.03 37.31 -17.58
CA THR A 504 9.03 37.90 -18.48
C THR A 504 9.69 38.72 -19.59
N ASP A 505 9.04 38.73 -20.76
CA ASP A 505 9.39 39.63 -21.84
C ASP A 505 8.95 41.08 -21.58
N ASP A 506 9.24 41.97 -22.52
CA ASP A 506 8.87 43.41 -22.45
C ASP A 506 7.33 43.61 -22.41
N SER A 507 6.55 42.65 -22.87
CA SER A 507 5.09 42.64 -22.86
C SER A 507 4.49 42.08 -21.58
N GLY A 508 5.32 41.50 -20.69
CA GLY A 508 4.94 40.88 -19.40
C GLY A 508 4.57 39.42 -19.51
N ASN A 509 4.78 38.73 -20.64
CA ASN A 509 4.52 37.32 -20.82
C ASN A 509 5.66 36.48 -20.23
N ASN A 510 5.34 35.36 -19.59
CA ASN A 510 6.35 34.47 -19.04
C ASN A 510 7.07 33.68 -20.14
N THR A 511 8.36 33.89 -20.27
CA THR A 511 9.20 33.24 -21.30
C THR A 511 9.81 31.93 -20.82
N GLY A 512 9.64 31.56 -19.52
CA GLY A 512 10.33 30.45 -18.89
C GLY A 512 11.79 30.76 -18.57
N GLY A 513 12.35 30.05 -17.59
CA GLY A 513 13.71 30.26 -17.08
C GLY A 513 14.66 29.10 -17.35
N ARG A 514 15.95 29.36 -17.11
CA ARG A 514 17.04 28.38 -17.22
C ARG A 514 17.21 27.53 -15.96
N TYR A 515 16.76 28.02 -14.84
CA TYR A 515 16.85 27.36 -13.54
C TYR A 515 15.46 27.24 -12.90
N LEU A 516 15.24 26.19 -12.15
CA LEU A 516 14.02 25.93 -11.39
C LEU A 516 14.39 25.52 -9.98
N LEU A 517 13.74 26.12 -9.00
CA LEU A 517 13.78 25.64 -7.62
C LEU A 517 12.42 25.86 -6.99
N THR A 518 11.74 24.77 -6.61
CA THR A 518 10.47 24.82 -5.90
C THR A 518 10.47 23.85 -4.75
N GLY A 519 9.85 24.24 -3.65
CA GLY A 519 9.72 23.40 -2.46
C GLY A 519 8.39 23.64 -1.76
N SER A 520 7.85 22.58 -1.16
CA SER A 520 6.61 22.60 -0.40
C SER A 520 6.78 21.83 0.90
N ALA A 521 6.24 22.36 1.99
CA ALA A 521 6.07 21.70 3.25
C ALA A 521 4.60 21.77 3.67
N GLU A 522 4.01 20.62 3.95
CA GLU A 522 2.60 20.51 4.31
C GLU A 522 2.43 19.60 5.53
N VAL A 523 1.49 19.93 6.40
CA VAL A 523 1.06 19.08 7.51
C VAL A 523 -0.43 18.81 7.37
N ASP A 524 -0.77 17.52 7.22
CA ASP A 524 -2.14 17.02 7.20
C ASP A 524 -2.54 16.49 8.57
N TYR A 525 -3.77 16.77 9.00
CA TYR A 525 -4.39 16.21 10.19
C TYR A 525 -5.78 15.66 9.89
N LEU A 526 -6.00 14.36 10.18
CA LEU A 526 -7.30 13.70 10.01
C LEU A 526 -8.13 13.82 11.28
N PHE A 527 -9.20 14.63 11.24
CA PHE A 527 -10.15 14.71 12.35
C PHE A 527 -11.19 13.59 12.32
N TRP A 528 -11.49 13.02 11.13
CA TRP A 528 -12.32 11.83 10.94
C TRP A 528 -11.62 10.81 10.04
N LYS A 529 -12.20 9.60 9.93
CA LYS A 529 -11.61 8.50 9.12
C LYS A 529 -11.31 8.89 7.66
N LYS A 530 -12.11 9.79 7.07
CA LYS A 530 -12.01 10.18 5.66
C LYS A 530 -11.74 11.67 5.44
N TRP A 531 -11.89 12.52 6.47
CA TRP A 531 -11.78 13.96 6.36
C TRP A 531 -10.65 14.50 7.22
N GLY A 532 -9.93 15.45 6.68
CA GLY A 532 -8.83 16.13 7.35
C GLY A 532 -8.68 17.57 6.89
N GLY A 533 -7.77 18.27 7.51
CA GLY A 533 -7.30 19.58 7.12
C GLY A 533 -5.79 19.57 6.89
N ALA A 534 -5.30 20.56 6.16
CA ALA A 534 -3.88 20.76 5.91
C ALA A 534 -3.50 22.22 6.10
N LEU A 535 -2.26 22.44 6.51
CA LEU A 535 -1.57 23.72 6.46
C LEU A 535 -0.30 23.53 5.63
N PHE A 536 0.00 24.47 4.76
CA PHE A 536 1.15 24.37 3.89
C PHE A 536 1.83 25.72 3.65
N ILE A 537 3.09 25.62 3.27
CA ILE A 537 3.90 26.71 2.74
C ILE A 537 4.67 26.19 1.53
N ASP A 538 4.63 26.93 0.45
CA ASP A 538 5.33 26.65 -0.79
C ASP A 538 6.26 27.83 -1.09
N ALA A 539 7.43 27.53 -1.63
CA ALA A 539 8.37 28.55 -2.09
C ALA A 539 9.06 28.09 -3.37
N GLY A 540 9.20 28.97 -4.34
CA GLY A 540 9.90 28.60 -5.56
C GLY A 540 9.72 29.61 -6.69
N ASN A 541 10.54 29.45 -7.72
CA ASN A 541 10.47 30.20 -8.97
C ASN A 541 11.25 29.47 -10.07
N ALA A 542 11.00 29.87 -11.32
CA ALA A 542 11.91 29.66 -12.43
C ALA A 542 12.62 30.99 -12.71
N ASP A 543 13.91 30.96 -13.08
CA ASP A 543 14.71 32.18 -13.29
C ASP A 543 15.83 31.91 -14.29
N ASP A 544 16.41 32.96 -14.86
CA ASP A 544 17.62 32.86 -15.68
C ASP A 544 18.92 32.88 -14.86
N ASP A 545 18.83 33.33 -13.62
CA ASP A 545 19.95 33.37 -12.67
C ASP A 545 19.80 32.29 -11.59
N PHE A 546 20.95 31.83 -11.06
CA PHE A 546 20.98 30.87 -9.94
C PHE A 546 21.62 31.49 -8.69
N PRO A 547 21.00 31.39 -7.51
CA PRO A 547 19.69 30.76 -7.24
C PRO A 547 18.52 31.63 -7.70
N PRO A 548 17.38 31.01 -8.10
CA PRO A 548 16.18 31.76 -8.44
C PRO A 548 15.68 32.64 -7.30
N ASN A 549 15.09 33.80 -7.61
CA ASN A 549 14.40 34.61 -6.63
C ASN A 549 13.09 33.92 -6.22
N LEU A 550 13.00 33.47 -4.96
CA LEU A 550 11.89 32.62 -4.52
C LEU A 550 10.63 33.45 -4.22
N GLU A 551 9.55 33.07 -4.85
CA GLU A 551 8.20 33.50 -4.55
C GLU A 551 7.58 32.57 -3.50
N VAL A 552 6.81 33.12 -2.56
CA VAL A 552 6.26 32.35 -1.43
C VAL A 552 4.74 32.40 -1.45
N GLY A 553 4.13 31.22 -1.30
CA GLY A 553 2.70 31.07 -1.09
C GLY A 553 2.43 30.19 0.13
N ALA A 554 1.38 30.50 0.89
CA ALA A 554 0.97 29.67 1.99
C ALA A 554 -0.56 29.60 2.10
N GLY A 555 -1.05 28.58 2.76
CA GLY A 555 -2.48 28.38 2.85
C GLY A 555 -2.93 27.25 3.75
N ALA A 556 -4.23 27.01 3.67
CA ALA A 556 -4.90 25.92 4.37
C ALA A 556 -5.83 25.19 3.42
N GLY A 557 -6.11 23.94 3.69
CA GLY A 557 -6.97 23.14 2.83
C GLY A 557 -7.72 22.03 3.52
N LEU A 558 -8.70 21.49 2.80
CA LEU A 558 -9.43 20.29 3.16
C LEU A 558 -8.87 19.07 2.45
N ARG A 559 -8.89 17.94 3.14
CA ARG A 559 -8.43 16.66 2.63
C ARG A 559 -9.55 15.64 2.75
N TRP A 560 -9.89 15.00 1.63
CA TRP A 560 -10.87 13.92 1.62
C TRP A 560 -10.29 12.65 0.97
N ARG A 561 -10.26 11.57 1.77
CA ARG A 561 -9.88 10.24 1.28
C ARG A 561 -11.04 9.64 0.50
N SER A 562 -11.03 9.86 -0.81
CA SER A 562 -12.02 9.30 -1.72
C SER A 562 -11.63 7.87 -2.14
N PRO A 563 -12.56 7.07 -2.69
CA PRO A 563 -12.23 5.74 -3.22
C PRO A 563 -11.18 5.72 -4.33
N VAL A 564 -10.95 6.86 -4.99
CA VAL A 564 -10.05 6.99 -6.15
C VAL A 564 -8.77 7.78 -5.86
N GLY A 565 -8.56 8.20 -4.61
CA GLY A 565 -7.38 8.96 -4.19
C GLY A 565 -7.71 10.13 -3.26
N MET A 566 -6.68 10.86 -2.84
CA MET A 566 -6.84 12.05 -2.03
C MET A 566 -7.39 13.20 -2.87
N LEU A 567 -8.53 13.74 -2.45
CA LEU A 567 -9.04 15.02 -2.97
C LEU A 567 -8.57 16.13 -2.04
N ARG A 568 -7.98 17.17 -2.63
CA ARG A 568 -7.46 18.37 -1.94
C ARG A 568 -8.22 19.57 -2.42
N LEU A 569 -8.65 20.40 -1.48
CA LEU A 569 -9.22 21.72 -1.72
C LEU A 569 -8.43 22.71 -0.89
N ASP A 570 -7.58 23.51 -1.51
CA ASP A 570 -6.66 24.43 -0.86
C ASP A 570 -7.06 25.88 -1.16
N VAL A 571 -6.90 26.74 -0.18
CA VAL A 571 -6.94 28.20 -0.33
C VAL A 571 -5.57 28.72 0.01
N ALA A 572 -4.94 29.38 -0.92
CA ALA A 572 -3.57 29.87 -0.85
C ALA A 572 -3.51 31.39 -1.10
N HIS A 573 -2.58 32.05 -0.40
CA HIS A 573 -2.26 33.47 -0.59
C HIS A 573 -0.79 33.61 -1.02
N PRO A 574 -0.51 34.37 -2.10
CA PRO A 574 0.84 34.73 -2.49
C PRO A 574 1.36 35.84 -1.55
N PHE A 575 2.58 35.69 -1.05
CA PHE A 575 3.14 36.66 -0.10
C PHE A 575 4.10 37.66 -0.72
N SER A 576 4.67 37.34 -1.87
CA SER A 576 5.66 38.19 -2.51
C SER A 576 5.02 39.27 -3.40
N ASN A 577 3.77 39.11 -3.80
CA ASN A 577 3.03 40.08 -4.60
C ASN A 577 1.76 40.50 -3.85
N SER A 578 1.73 41.70 -3.30
CA SER A 578 0.68 42.16 -2.39
C SER A 578 -0.67 42.46 -3.07
N ASP A 579 -0.71 42.49 -4.41
CA ASP A 579 -1.89 42.83 -5.20
C ASP A 579 -2.68 41.57 -5.67
N ASP A 580 -2.17 40.35 -5.40
CA ASP A 580 -2.83 39.12 -5.81
C ASP A 580 -3.83 38.61 -4.73
N ASP A 581 -5.02 38.23 -5.19
CA ASP A 581 -6.09 37.70 -4.38
C ASP A 581 -5.83 36.26 -3.97
N LEU A 582 -6.58 35.80 -2.94
CA LEU A 582 -6.64 34.40 -2.54
C LEU A 582 -7.01 33.49 -3.71
N ARG A 583 -6.26 32.39 -3.90
CA ARG A 583 -6.54 31.40 -4.93
C ARG A 583 -7.04 30.09 -4.33
N ILE A 584 -7.98 29.49 -5.06
CA ILE A 584 -8.50 28.16 -4.73
C ILE A 584 -7.85 27.15 -5.66
N HIS A 585 -7.28 26.10 -5.07
CA HIS A 585 -6.67 24.99 -5.77
C HIS A 585 -7.42 23.69 -5.47
N ILE A 586 -7.79 22.95 -6.50
CA ILE A 586 -8.46 21.65 -6.39
C ILE A 586 -7.62 20.62 -7.13
N SER A 587 -7.25 19.55 -6.43
CA SER A 587 -6.51 18.46 -7.05
C SER A 587 -6.94 17.09 -6.55
N ILE A 588 -6.82 16.08 -7.41
CA ILE A 588 -7.08 14.67 -7.09
C ILE A 588 -5.86 13.85 -7.50
N GLY A 589 -5.38 13.00 -6.61
CA GLY A 589 -4.29 12.09 -6.93
C GLY A 589 -3.51 11.60 -5.72
N PRO A 590 -2.50 10.73 -5.93
CA PRO A 590 -1.61 10.28 -4.88
C PRO A 590 -0.65 11.40 -4.42
N ASP A 591 -0.05 11.23 -3.25
CA ASP A 591 0.90 12.18 -2.66
C ASP A 591 2.36 11.94 -3.09
N LEU A 592 2.71 10.69 -3.49
CA LEU A 592 4.05 10.25 -3.87
C LEU A 592 4.15 9.89 -5.34
#